data_fc9962898993ef2a3f5275a053428907
#
_entry.id   fc9962898993ef2a3f5275a053428907
#
_cell.length_a   1.000
_cell.length_b   1.000
_cell.length_c   1.000
_cell.angle_alpha   90.00
_cell.angle_beta   90.00
_cell.angle_gamma   90.00
#
_symmetry.space_group_name_H-M   'P 1'
#
loop_
_entity.id
_entity.type
_entity.pdbx_description
1 polymer ?
#
loop_
_entity_poly.entity_id
_entity_poly.type
_entity_poly.pdbx_seq_one_letter_code
_entity_poly.pdbx_strand_id
1 'polypeptide(L)'
;MEIDYNKLAEELLISHNKIREDPKSFIIKLKKWSKKFRDKTLFLLNENPLETFEGINAVEEAIRFLSMQKPVPKLIYNEHLSKAARDHALDMAENNLLGHEGSNGSILSDRIEKYIEWDDSCAESIDLGFKTADNIILNLLIDDGSKGRNQRINLFSTQYKYIGIGCSFHKTYNHCSVFVYAKSLRDLGQPPNVAINFMQDYIQKTFYKRYVVNKFQEDDPDAPDDTINVRITKYKKNCKWKRRIITKKINTLKDQSLHIFEIEEN
;
A
#
# COMPACT_ATOMS: atom_id res chain seq x y z
N MET A 1 5.59 18.43 -21.01
CA MET A 1 6.80 17.66 -20.67
C MET A 1 6.33 16.28 -20.24
N GLU A 2 6.82 15.26 -20.89
CA GLU A 2 6.56 13.87 -20.54
C GLU A 2 7.16 13.56 -19.17
N ILE A 3 6.46 12.79 -18.34
CA ILE A 3 6.92 12.45 -16.99
C ILE A 3 7.84 11.23 -17.08
N ASP A 4 9.04 11.37 -16.53
CA ASP A 4 9.91 10.23 -16.24
C ASP A 4 9.44 9.54 -14.94
N TYR A 5 8.74 8.42 -15.09
CA TYR A 5 8.19 7.67 -13.97
C TYR A 5 9.24 6.98 -13.10
N ASN A 6 10.44 6.70 -13.62
CA ASN A 6 11.53 6.19 -12.82
C ASN A 6 12.05 7.29 -11.89
N LYS A 7 12.28 8.47 -12.42
CA LYS A 7 12.66 9.64 -11.64
C LYS A 7 11.59 10.01 -10.61
N LEU A 8 10.30 9.94 -10.97
CA LEU A 8 9.20 10.18 -10.02
C LEU A 8 9.25 9.18 -8.86
N ALA A 9 9.51 7.90 -9.12
CA ALA A 9 9.62 6.88 -8.07
C ALA A 9 10.79 7.16 -7.11
N GLU A 10 11.92 7.64 -7.61
CA GLU A 10 13.07 8.07 -6.79
C GLU A 10 12.71 9.29 -5.92
N GLU A 11 12.07 10.31 -6.51
CA GLU A 11 11.61 11.49 -5.79
C GLU A 11 10.57 11.14 -4.72
N LEU A 12 9.70 10.16 -4.99
CA LEU A 12 8.72 9.64 -4.04
C LEU A 12 9.40 8.95 -2.86
N LEU A 13 10.42 8.13 -3.07
CA LEU A 13 11.19 7.51 -1.99
C LEU A 13 11.81 8.57 -1.07
N ILE A 14 12.39 9.60 -1.66
CA ILE A 14 13.00 10.71 -0.91
C ILE A 14 11.93 11.45 -0.09
N SER A 15 10.80 11.82 -0.71
CA SER A 15 9.73 12.55 -0.05
C SER A 15 9.04 11.71 1.02
N HIS A 16 8.82 10.40 0.76
CA HIS A 16 8.29 9.44 1.70
C HIS A 16 9.16 9.31 2.97
N ASN A 17 10.47 9.18 2.79
CA ASN A 17 11.38 9.10 3.92
C ASN A 17 11.54 10.44 4.65
N LYS A 18 11.42 11.56 3.93
CA LYS A 18 11.48 12.90 4.53
C LYS A 18 10.30 13.15 5.48
N ILE A 19 9.07 12.78 5.10
CA ILE A 19 7.91 12.96 6.00
C ILE A 19 8.01 12.04 7.23
N ARG A 20 8.63 10.87 7.11
CA ARG A 20 8.87 9.97 8.24
C ARG A 20 9.88 10.54 9.22
N GLU A 21 10.95 11.16 8.74
CA GLU A 21 12.00 11.76 9.58
C GLU A 21 11.59 13.09 10.20
N ASP A 22 10.86 13.91 9.43
CA ASP A 22 10.40 15.23 9.87
C ASP A 22 8.94 15.48 9.47
N PRO A 23 7.99 14.85 10.20
CA PRO A 23 6.57 15.00 9.92
C PRO A 23 6.11 16.46 9.94
N LYS A 24 6.64 17.25 10.87
CA LYS A 24 6.20 18.63 11.06
C LYS A 24 6.55 19.56 9.90
N SER A 25 7.60 19.25 9.14
CA SER A 25 7.98 20.06 7.96
C SER A 25 6.89 20.05 6.88
N PHE A 26 6.04 19.03 6.84
CA PHE A 26 4.95 18.92 5.87
C PHE A 26 3.70 19.74 6.26
N ILE A 27 3.59 20.21 7.50
CA ILE A 27 2.49 21.10 7.94
C ILE A 27 2.43 22.36 7.09
N ILE A 28 3.55 22.95 6.73
CA ILE A 28 3.60 24.15 5.89
C ILE A 28 3.04 23.86 4.50
N LYS A 29 3.32 22.66 3.94
CA LYS A 29 2.80 22.23 2.65
C LYS A 29 1.28 22.03 2.71
N LEU A 30 0.76 21.37 3.74
CA LEU A 30 -0.68 21.20 3.97
C LEU A 30 -1.40 22.55 4.14
N LYS A 31 -0.81 23.50 4.89
CA LYS A 31 -1.35 24.85 5.02
C LYS A 31 -1.39 25.61 3.69
N LYS A 32 -0.49 25.32 2.75
CA LYS A 32 -0.55 25.85 1.39
C LYS A 32 -1.68 25.19 0.60
N TRP A 33 -1.88 23.89 0.75
CA TRP A 33 -2.98 23.16 0.12
C TRP A 33 -4.34 23.66 0.62
N SER A 34 -4.52 23.85 1.95
CA SER A 34 -5.79 24.32 2.51
C SER A 34 -6.28 25.63 1.90
N LYS A 35 -5.36 26.52 1.48
CA LYS A 35 -5.68 27.78 0.80
C LYS A 35 -6.13 27.62 -0.66
N LYS A 36 -6.02 26.41 -1.21
CA LYS A 36 -6.37 26.11 -2.60
C LYS A 36 -7.74 25.46 -2.74
N PHE A 37 -8.44 25.25 -1.64
CA PHE A 37 -9.80 24.75 -1.65
C PHE A 37 -10.82 25.85 -1.99
N ARG A 38 -11.83 25.48 -2.76
CA ARG A 38 -13.09 26.18 -2.92
C ARG A 38 -14.18 25.14 -2.63
N ASP A 39 -14.87 25.29 -1.53
CA ASP A 39 -15.75 24.27 -0.97
C ASP A 39 -15.01 22.93 -0.80
N LYS A 40 -15.44 21.89 -1.50
CA LYS A 40 -14.78 20.57 -1.47
C LYS A 40 -13.83 20.33 -2.64
N THR A 41 -13.61 21.32 -3.50
CA THR A 41 -12.75 21.16 -4.67
C THR A 41 -11.38 21.77 -4.43
N LEU A 42 -10.34 21.00 -4.64
CA LEU A 42 -8.95 21.41 -4.53
C LEU A 42 -8.43 21.88 -5.91
N PHE A 43 -7.85 23.07 -5.97
CA PHE A 43 -7.24 23.64 -7.16
C PHE A 43 -5.74 23.80 -6.97
N LEU A 44 -4.96 22.90 -7.56
CA LEU A 44 -3.50 22.99 -7.58
C LEU A 44 -3.00 23.50 -8.94
N LEU A 45 -1.86 24.19 -8.90
CA LEU A 45 -1.24 24.69 -10.13
C LEU A 45 -0.79 23.51 -11.02
N ASN A 46 -1.19 23.55 -12.29
CA ASN A 46 -0.88 22.53 -13.29
C ASN A 46 -1.42 21.11 -12.97
N GLU A 47 -2.43 21.01 -12.10
CA GLU A 47 -3.18 19.79 -11.82
C GLU A 47 -4.65 20.00 -12.21
N ASN A 48 -5.36 18.91 -12.50
CA ASN A 48 -6.80 18.98 -12.68
C ASN A 48 -7.47 19.28 -11.32
N PRO A 49 -8.59 20.04 -11.32
CA PRO A 49 -9.39 20.23 -10.11
C PRO A 49 -9.80 18.87 -9.54
N LEU A 50 -9.58 18.68 -8.23
CA LEU A 50 -9.93 17.45 -7.55
C LEU A 50 -11.11 17.67 -6.61
N GLU A 51 -12.25 17.03 -6.91
CA GLU A 51 -13.34 16.92 -5.96
C GLU A 51 -12.97 15.97 -4.83
N THR A 52 -13.16 16.44 -3.60
CA THR A 52 -12.84 15.69 -2.38
C THR A 52 -14.12 15.41 -1.59
N PHE A 53 -14.10 14.41 -0.72
CA PHE A 53 -15.28 14.05 0.10
C PHE A 53 -15.44 14.96 1.31
N GLU A 54 -14.34 15.21 2.00
CA GLU A 54 -14.30 15.88 3.28
C GLU A 54 -13.82 17.34 3.17
N GLY A 55 -13.23 17.69 2.01
CA GLY A 55 -12.73 19.03 1.76
C GLY A 55 -11.58 19.39 2.69
N ILE A 56 -11.59 20.65 3.13
CA ILE A 56 -10.57 21.21 4.03
C ILE A 56 -10.49 20.48 5.37
N ASN A 57 -11.56 19.81 5.82
CA ASN A 57 -11.60 19.13 7.11
C ASN A 57 -10.58 17.98 7.19
N ALA A 58 -10.41 17.20 6.11
CA ALA A 58 -9.40 16.14 6.06
C ALA A 58 -7.97 16.72 6.11
N VAL A 59 -7.75 17.88 5.48
CA VAL A 59 -6.45 18.56 5.52
C VAL A 59 -6.14 19.07 6.94
N GLU A 60 -7.12 19.67 7.62
CA GLU A 60 -6.96 20.15 8.99
C GLU A 60 -6.72 18.99 9.97
N GLU A 61 -7.39 17.85 9.76
CA GLU A 61 -7.15 16.63 10.52
C GLU A 61 -5.72 16.14 10.31
N ALA A 62 -5.24 16.11 9.05
CA ALA A 62 -3.85 15.73 8.74
C ALA A 62 -2.83 16.70 9.39
N ILE A 63 -3.13 18.00 9.45
CA ILE A 63 -2.28 18.97 10.16
C ILE A 63 -2.24 18.67 11.67
N ARG A 64 -3.40 18.40 12.29
CA ARG A 64 -3.45 17.99 13.70
C ARG A 64 -2.67 16.71 13.97
N PHE A 65 -2.84 15.72 13.11
CA PHE A 65 -2.08 14.47 13.17
C PHE A 65 -0.56 14.74 13.13
N LEU A 66 -0.06 15.47 12.13
CA LEU A 66 1.37 15.77 12.01
C LEU A 66 1.93 16.57 13.17
N SER A 67 1.12 17.41 13.82
CA SER A 67 1.59 18.17 14.98
C SER A 67 2.00 17.28 16.17
N MET A 68 1.37 16.11 16.28
CA MET A 68 1.60 15.11 17.31
C MET A 68 2.50 13.96 16.86
N GLN A 69 2.61 13.72 15.54
CA GLN A 69 3.37 12.61 15.00
C GLN A 69 4.86 12.78 15.30
N LYS A 70 5.44 11.78 15.95
CA LYS A 70 6.89 11.69 16.19
C LYS A 70 7.58 11.16 14.93
N PRO A 71 8.85 11.53 14.72
CA PRO A 71 9.68 10.89 13.70
C PRO A 71 9.68 9.38 13.83
N VAL A 72 9.71 8.70 12.68
CA VAL A 72 9.81 7.23 12.60
C VAL A 72 10.94 6.84 11.66
N PRO A 73 11.52 5.64 11.77
CA PRO A 73 12.64 5.21 10.94
C PRO A 73 12.33 5.28 9.44
N LYS A 74 13.35 5.61 8.65
CA LYS A 74 13.29 5.49 7.18
C LYS A 74 12.95 4.06 6.76
N LEU A 75 12.27 3.93 5.64
CA LEU A 75 12.13 2.66 4.95
C LEU A 75 13.32 2.46 4.00
N ILE A 76 13.74 1.21 3.90
CA ILE A 76 14.83 0.78 3.03
C ILE A 76 14.24 0.45 1.66
N TYR A 77 14.76 1.08 0.62
CA TYR A 77 14.39 0.73 -0.75
C TYR A 77 14.70 -0.73 -1.07
N ASN A 78 13.77 -1.38 -1.76
CA ASN A 78 13.98 -2.72 -2.27
C ASN A 78 13.50 -2.82 -3.73
N GLU A 79 14.40 -3.21 -4.62
CA GLU A 79 14.14 -3.28 -6.05
C GLU A 79 13.08 -4.32 -6.41
N HIS A 80 13.03 -5.45 -5.69
CA HIS A 80 12.05 -6.50 -5.96
C HIS A 80 10.63 -6.06 -5.60
N LEU A 81 10.47 -5.33 -4.50
CA LEU A 81 9.19 -4.69 -4.18
C LEU A 81 8.82 -3.62 -5.21
N SER A 82 9.80 -2.88 -5.75
CA SER A 82 9.53 -1.91 -6.81
C SER A 82 9.10 -2.56 -8.11
N LYS A 83 9.64 -3.74 -8.45
CA LYS A 83 9.15 -4.52 -9.59
C LYS A 83 7.69 -4.95 -9.39
N ALA A 84 7.33 -5.44 -8.20
CA ALA A 84 5.95 -5.79 -7.88
C ALA A 84 4.99 -4.57 -7.94
N ALA A 85 5.43 -3.43 -7.43
CA ALA A 85 4.68 -2.17 -7.52
C ALA A 85 4.51 -1.70 -8.96
N ARG A 86 5.57 -1.80 -9.78
CA ARG A 86 5.55 -1.42 -11.19
C ARG A 86 4.64 -2.32 -12.00
N ASP A 87 4.66 -3.65 -11.77
CA ASP A 87 3.76 -4.59 -12.43
C ASP A 87 2.30 -4.15 -12.23
N HIS A 88 1.93 -3.79 -10.99
CA HIS A 88 0.57 -3.35 -10.71
C HIS A 88 0.25 -1.99 -11.32
N ALA A 89 1.17 -1.03 -11.27
CA ALA A 89 0.98 0.28 -11.89
C ALA A 89 0.78 0.16 -13.41
N LEU A 90 1.53 -0.73 -14.08
CA LEU A 90 1.36 -1.00 -15.51
C LEU A 90 0.06 -1.73 -15.82
N ASP A 91 -0.31 -2.73 -15.02
CA ASP A 91 -1.58 -3.44 -15.17
C ASP A 91 -2.79 -2.50 -15.01
N MET A 92 -2.73 -1.60 -14.01
CA MET A 92 -3.74 -0.54 -13.84
C MET A 92 -3.80 0.39 -15.04
N ALA A 93 -2.67 0.76 -15.62
CA ALA A 93 -2.57 1.61 -16.81
C ALA A 93 -3.22 0.95 -18.04
N GLU A 94 -2.87 -0.29 -18.30
CA GLU A 94 -3.30 -1.02 -19.50
C GLU A 94 -4.79 -1.37 -19.45
N ASN A 95 -5.27 -1.80 -18.28
CA ASN A 95 -6.61 -2.30 -18.09
C ASN A 95 -7.57 -1.29 -17.43
N ASN A 96 -7.10 -0.07 -17.17
CA ASN A 96 -7.87 1.01 -16.52
C ASN A 96 -8.47 0.58 -15.17
N LEU A 97 -7.67 -0.15 -14.37
CA LEU A 97 -8.09 -0.71 -13.10
C LEU A 97 -7.98 0.28 -11.96
N LEU A 98 -8.77 0.03 -10.93
CA LEU A 98 -8.72 0.73 -9.65
C LEU A 98 -8.57 -0.28 -8.51
N GLY A 99 -7.85 0.12 -7.48
CA GLY A 99 -7.69 -0.70 -6.26
C GLY A 99 -6.57 -1.73 -6.38
N HIS A 100 -6.64 -2.79 -5.57
CA HIS A 100 -5.51 -3.64 -5.23
C HIS A 100 -5.45 -4.97 -6.00
N GLU A 101 -6.49 -5.29 -6.74
CA GLU A 101 -6.58 -6.53 -7.51
C GLU A 101 -6.11 -6.28 -8.94
N GLY A 102 -5.26 -7.16 -9.45
CA GLY A 102 -4.79 -7.11 -10.84
C GLY A 102 -5.83 -7.65 -11.81
N SER A 103 -5.67 -7.35 -13.11
CA SER A 103 -6.55 -7.81 -14.20
C SER A 103 -6.73 -9.33 -14.26
N ASN A 104 -5.73 -10.06 -13.80
CA ASN A 104 -5.72 -11.52 -13.72
C ASN A 104 -6.16 -12.07 -12.36
N GLY A 105 -6.72 -11.23 -11.48
CA GLY A 105 -7.10 -11.60 -10.11
C GLY A 105 -5.93 -11.69 -9.14
N SER A 106 -4.71 -11.26 -9.51
CA SER A 106 -3.57 -11.26 -8.61
C SER A 106 -3.73 -10.24 -7.50
N ILE A 107 -3.35 -10.63 -6.29
CA ILE A 107 -3.28 -9.74 -5.13
C ILE A 107 -1.83 -9.34 -4.85
N LEU A 108 -1.63 -8.41 -3.93
CA LEU A 108 -0.31 -7.87 -3.57
C LEU A 108 0.73 -8.96 -3.30
N SER A 109 0.39 -9.98 -2.49
CA SER A 109 1.32 -11.06 -2.17
C SER A 109 1.75 -11.86 -3.40
N ASP A 110 0.85 -12.10 -4.34
CA ASP A 110 1.18 -12.84 -5.56
C ASP A 110 2.17 -12.05 -6.42
N ARG A 111 2.02 -10.71 -6.44
CA ARG A 111 2.95 -9.83 -7.15
C ARG A 111 4.32 -9.76 -6.51
N ILE A 112 4.39 -9.67 -5.17
CA ILE A 112 5.67 -9.68 -4.45
C ILE A 112 6.38 -11.03 -4.64
N GLU A 113 5.66 -12.14 -4.50
CA GLU A 113 6.22 -13.50 -4.56
C GLU A 113 6.77 -13.91 -5.93
N LYS A 114 6.52 -13.14 -6.99
CA LYS A 114 7.22 -13.28 -8.27
C LYS A 114 8.71 -12.95 -8.17
N TYR A 115 9.09 -12.07 -7.25
CA TYR A 115 10.42 -11.45 -7.21
C TYR A 115 11.19 -11.73 -5.93
N ILE A 116 10.49 -11.84 -4.79
CA ILE A 116 11.12 -12.01 -3.48
C ILE A 116 10.11 -12.66 -2.53
N GLU A 117 10.61 -13.42 -1.55
CA GLU A 117 9.77 -13.92 -0.47
C GLU A 117 9.64 -12.87 0.65
N TRP A 118 8.49 -12.83 1.27
CA TRP A 118 8.21 -11.94 2.40
C TRP A 118 7.66 -12.74 3.57
N ASP A 119 7.88 -12.24 4.78
CA ASP A 119 7.38 -12.84 6.02
C ASP A 119 6.66 -11.76 6.84
N ASP A 120 5.78 -12.21 7.74
CA ASP A 120 4.98 -11.44 8.69
C ASP A 120 3.88 -10.59 8.03
N SER A 121 4.22 -9.45 7.42
CA SER A 121 3.22 -8.55 6.85
C SER A 121 3.75 -7.74 5.67
N CYS A 122 2.83 -7.45 4.76
CA CYS A 122 3.02 -6.50 3.67
C CYS A 122 1.77 -5.61 3.53
N ALA A 123 1.93 -4.47 2.89
CA ALA A 123 0.83 -3.55 2.59
C ALA A 123 1.06 -2.85 1.26
N GLU A 124 0.00 -2.26 0.75
CA GLU A 124 0.03 -1.47 -0.48
C GLU A 124 -0.72 -0.16 -0.26
N SER A 125 -0.19 0.91 -0.84
CA SER A 125 -0.89 2.18 -0.99
C SER A 125 -0.84 2.61 -2.44
N ILE A 126 -1.90 3.25 -2.92
CA ILE A 126 -2.03 3.68 -4.32
C ILE A 126 -2.46 5.13 -4.34
N ASP A 127 -1.76 5.94 -5.13
CA ASP A 127 -2.18 7.28 -5.50
C ASP A 127 -2.57 7.34 -6.97
N LEU A 128 -3.62 8.09 -7.26
CA LEU A 128 -4.12 8.31 -8.60
C LEU A 128 -4.27 9.82 -8.86
N GLY A 129 -3.76 10.27 -9.99
CA GLY A 129 -4.01 11.60 -10.54
C GLY A 129 -2.88 12.60 -10.32
N PHE A 130 -2.12 12.54 -9.25
CA PHE A 130 -1.03 13.49 -9.02
C PHE A 130 0.27 13.10 -9.74
N LYS A 131 1.03 14.13 -10.15
CA LYS A 131 2.26 13.96 -10.95
C LYS A 131 3.54 14.42 -10.25
N THR A 132 3.45 14.93 -9.04
CA THR A 132 4.62 15.38 -8.27
C THR A 132 4.71 14.63 -6.96
N ALA A 133 5.93 14.27 -6.56
CA ALA A 133 6.16 13.51 -5.33
C ALA A 133 5.55 14.18 -4.11
N ASP A 134 5.63 15.51 -4.00
CA ASP A 134 5.04 16.25 -2.89
C ASP A 134 3.51 16.11 -2.84
N ASN A 135 2.83 16.26 -3.99
CA ASN A 135 1.37 16.16 -4.03
C ASN A 135 0.89 14.73 -3.74
N ILE A 136 1.59 13.73 -4.27
CA ILE A 136 1.29 12.32 -4.02
C ILE A 136 1.41 11.99 -2.53
N ILE A 137 2.52 12.38 -1.88
CA ILE A 137 2.71 12.13 -0.44
C ILE A 137 1.68 12.89 0.40
N LEU A 138 1.33 14.12 0.02
CA LEU A 138 0.28 14.88 0.72
C LEU A 138 -1.10 14.23 0.54
N ASN A 139 -1.40 13.67 -0.63
CA ASN A 139 -2.66 12.96 -0.86
C ASN A 139 -2.76 11.69 0.00
N LEU A 140 -1.70 10.87 0.03
CA LEU A 140 -1.63 9.70 0.92
C LEU A 140 -1.76 10.09 2.41
N LEU A 141 -1.20 11.22 2.79
CA LEU A 141 -1.27 11.74 4.16
C LEU A 141 -2.67 12.22 4.54
N ILE A 142 -3.33 12.97 3.65
CA ILE A 142 -4.68 13.46 3.86
C ILE A 142 -5.66 12.31 3.88
N ASP A 143 -5.51 11.37 2.94
CA ASP A 143 -6.31 10.14 2.82
C ASP A 143 -7.81 10.45 2.88
N ASP A 144 -8.24 11.43 2.03
CA ASP A 144 -9.60 11.96 1.97
C ASP A 144 -10.63 10.87 1.67
N GLY A 145 -11.75 10.86 2.38
CA GLY A 145 -12.84 9.89 2.23
C GLY A 145 -12.56 8.52 2.87
N SER A 146 -11.37 8.30 3.44
CA SER A 146 -11.02 7.06 4.15
C SER A 146 -11.17 7.26 5.67
N LYS A 147 -12.24 6.74 6.28
CA LYS A 147 -12.44 6.86 7.74
C LYS A 147 -11.29 6.25 8.56
N GLY A 148 -10.66 5.18 8.05
CA GLY A 148 -9.55 4.49 8.70
C GLY A 148 -8.19 5.13 8.49
N ARG A 149 -8.07 6.09 7.56
CA ARG A 149 -6.79 6.72 7.18
C ARG A 149 -5.68 5.68 6.95
N ASN A 150 -6.00 4.61 6.23
CA ASN A 150 -5.12 3.46 6.08
C ASN A 150 -3.84 3.80 5.30
N GLN A 151 -3.91 4.69 4.31
CA GLN A 151 -2.73 5.14 3.59
C GLN A 151 -1.81 5.99 4.47
N ARG A 152 -2.38 6.87 5.30
CA ARG A 152 -1.63 7.61 6.33
C ARG A 152 -0.99 6.67 7.35
N ILE A 153 -1.69 5.61 7.77
CA ILE A 153 -1.16 4.59 8.68
C ILE A 153 0.04 3.90 8.03
N ASN A 154 -0.05 3.48 6.76
CA ASN A 154 1.07 2.88 6.04
C ASN A 154 2.27 3.83 5.97
N LEU A 155 2.02 5.11 5.69
CA LEU A 155 3.06 6.14 5.58
C LEU A 155 3.92 6.26 6.86
N PHE A 156 3.33 6.08 8.05
CA PHE A 156 4.02 6.21 9.34
C PHE A 156 4.20 4.89 10.10
N SER A 157 3.75 3.77 9.56
CA SER A 157 3.90 2.48 10.23
C SER A 157 5.37 2.16 10.51
N THR A 158 5.67 1.77 11.75
CA THR A 158 6.97 1.23 12.15
C THR A 158 7.06 -0.28 11.96
N GLN A 159 5.95 -0.90 11.58
CA GLN A 159 5.88 -2.33 11.29
C GLN A 159 6.67 -2.70 10.04
N TYR A 160 6.67 -1.81 9.03
CA TYR A 160 7.37 -2.04 7.78
C TYR A 160 8.81 -1.52 7.84
N LYS A 161 9.70 -2.27 7.21
CA LYS A 161 11.12 -1.93 7.09
C LYS A 161 11.51 -1.60 5.65
N TYR A 162 10.85 -2.23 4.69
CA TYR A 162 11.17 -2.11 3.27
C TYR A 162 10.04 -1.46 2.50
N ILE A 163 10.43 -0.77 1.41
CA ILE A 163 9.50 -0.13 0.48
C ILE A 163 9.96 -0.35 -0.96
N GLY A 164 8.99 -0.59 -1.85
CA GLY A 164 9.14 -0.49 -3.29
C GLY A 164 8.12 0.47 -3.87
N ILE A 165 8.47 1.16 -4.96
CA ILE A 165 7.61 2.16 -5.59
C ILE A 165 7.61 1.93 -7.10
N GLY A 166 6.42 1.92 -7.69
CA GLY A 166 6.20 1.86 -9.13
C GLY A 166 5.23 2.94 -9.57
N CYS A 167 5.53 3.60 -10.68
CA CYS A 167 4.68 4.65 -11.25
C CYS A 167 4.42 4.38 -12.72
N SER A 168 3.25 4.81 -13.20
CA SER A 168 2.85 4.68 -14.60
C SER A 168 1.85 5.77 -14.99
N PHE A 169 1.62 5.94 -16.29
CA PHE A 169 0.46 6.65 -16.82
C PHE A 169 -0.81 5.85 -16.48
N HIS A 170 -1.92 6.53 -16.29
CA HIS A 170 -3.24 5.89 -16.10
C HIS A 170 -4.28 6.55 -16.99
N LYS A 171 -5.03 5.74 -17.76
CA LYS A 171 -5.95 6.25 -18.82
C LYS A 171 -6.98 7.27 -18.30
N THR A 172 -7.57 7.01 -17.14
CA THR A 172 -8.60 7.90 -16.56
C THR A 172 -8.00 8.99 -15.68
N TYR A 173 -6.99 8.66 -14.88
CA TYR A 173 -6.44 9.57 -13.87
C TYR A 173 -5.12 10.23 -14.28
N ASN A 174 -4.61 9.98 -15.48
CA ASN A 174 -3.34 10.40 -16.04
C ASN A 174 -2.11 9.79 -15.34
N HIS A 175 -2.12 9.63 -14.02
CA HIS A 175 -0.97 9.13 -13.26
C HIS A 175 -1.43 8.12 -12.22
N CYS A 176 -0.57 7.14 -11.98
CA CYS A 176 -0.71 6.14 -10.95
C CYS A 176 0.63 5.93 -10.26
N SER A 177 0.62 5.88 -8.93
CA SER A 177 1.78 5.55 -8.11
C SER A 177 1.42 4.49 -7.09
N VAL A 178 2.13 3.38 -7.11
CA VAL A 178 1.93 2.22 -6.23
C VAL A 178 3.10 2.11 -5.27
N PHE A 179 2.80 1.99 -3.98
CA PHE A 179 3.75 1.82 -2.88
C PHE A 179 3.54 0.45 -2.26
N VAL A 180 4.56 -0.37 -2.25
CA VAL A 180 4.54 -1.70 -1.64
C VAL A 180 5.46 -1.71 -0.42
N TYR A 181 4.91 -2.12 0.71
CA TYR A 181 5.61 -2.18 2.00
C TYR A 181 5.77 -3.63 2.44
N ALA A 182 6.89 -3.94 3.10
CA ALA A 182 7.09 -5.24 3.73
C ALA A 182 7.86 -5.10 5.04
N LYS A 183 7.54 -5.98 6.01
CA LYS A 183 8.22 -6.06 7.29
C LYS A 183 9.56 -6.76 7.15
N SER A 184 9.59 -7.92 6.53
CA SER A 184 10.78 -8.73 6.31
C SER A 184 10.78 -9.33 4.91
N LEU A 185 11.97 -9.50 4.36
CA LEU A 185 12.22 -10.02 3.02
C LEU A 185 13.34 -11.04 3.07
N ARG A 186 13.30 -12.01 2.17
CA ARG A 186 14.36 -12.97 1.91
C ARG A 186 14.35 -13.39 0.45
N ASP A 187 15.50 -13.76 -0.06
CA ASP A 187 15.65 -14.18 -1.45
C ASP A 187 14.83 -15.44 -1.75
N LEU A 188 14.38 -15.58 -2.97
CA LEU A 188 13.63 -16.75 -3.43
C LEU A 188 14.41 -18.04 -3.16
N GLY A 189 13.74 -18.98 -2.52
CA GLY A 189 14.33 -20.27 -2.19
C GLY A 189 15.20 -20.29 -0.94
N GLN A 190 15.41 -19.16 -0.27
CA GLN A 190 16.07 -19.14 1.03
C GLN A 190 15.13 -19.63 2.15
N PRO A 191 15.62 -20.40 3.13
CA PRO A 191 14.79 -20.82 4.25
C PRO A 191 14.35 -19.59 5.08
N PRO A 192 13.16 -19.66 5.71
CA PRO A 192 12.71 -18.58 6.60
C PRO A 192 13.73 -18.30 7.70
N ASN A 193 13.89 -17.04 8.07
CA ASN A 193 14.80 -16.60 9.15
C ASN A 193 14.41 -17.10 10.56
N VAL A 194 13.42 -17.96 10.66
CA VAL A 194 13.02 -18.63 11.89
C VAL A 194 13.94 -19.82 12.09
N ALA A 195 14.94 -19.63 12.95
CA ALA A 195 15.80 -20.63 13.58
C ALA A 195 16.12 -21.89 12.75
N ILE A 196 17.26 -21.87 12.13
CA ILE A 196 17.89 -23.01 11.43
C ILE A 196 17.91 -24.33 12.26
N ASN A 197 17.58 -24.29 13.53
CA ASN A 197 17.66 -25.41 14.45
C ASN A 197 16.48 -26.39 14.44
N PHE A 198 15.38 -26.11 13.72
CA PHE A 198 14.25 -27.04 13.64
C PHE A 198 14.09 -27.76 12.29
N MET A 199 14.94 -27.48 11.31
CA MET A 199 14.75 -27.95 9.93
C MET A 199 15.30 -29.35 9.62
N GLN A 200 16.10 -29.95 10.46
CA GLN A 200 16.70 -31.29 10.10
C GLN A 200 15.76 -32.48 10.28
N ASP A 201 14.75 -32.39 11.12
CA ASP A 201 13.85 -33.51 11.42
C ASP A 201 12.58 -33.60 10.56
N TYR A 202 12.23 -32.60 9.77
CA TYR A 202 10.94 -32.56 9.08
C TYR A 202 10.97 -32.70 7.55
N ILE A 203 12.14 -32.81 6.95
CA ILE A 203 12.27 -32.85 5.47
C ILE A 203 11.77 -34.17 4.85
N GLN A 204 11.56 -35.23 5.61
CA GLN A 204 11.33 -36.57 5.04
C GLN A 204 9.88 -37.03 4.87
N LYS A 205 8.88 -36.32 5.28
CA LYS A 205 7.52 -36.90 5.26
C LYS A 205 6.39 -36.00 4.87
N THR A 206 6.34 -35.31 3.75
CA THR A 206 4.99 -35.04 3.24
C THR A 206 4.95 -34.43 1.84
N PHE A 207 4.31 -35.13 0.93
CA PHE A 207 3.87 -34.62 -0.37
C PHE A 207 2.91 -33.44 -0.17
N TYR A 208 3.17 -32.35 -0.88
CA TYR A 208 2.41 -31.12 -0.76
C TYR A 208 1.01 -31.26 -1.36
N LYS A 209 -0.02 -31.10 -0.57
CA LYS A 209 -1.34 -30.69 -1.06
C LYS A 209 -1.63 -29.27 -0.62
N ARG A 210 -1.81 -28.39 -1.59
CA ARG A 210 -2.23 -27.01 -1.36
C ARG A 210 -3.74 -27.03 -1.06
N TYR A 211 -4.14 -26.80 0.17
CA TYR A 211 -5.54 -26.61 0.52
C TYR A 211 -5.80 -25.11 0.68
N VAL A 212 -6.63 -24.59 -0.18
CA VAL A 212 -7.16 -23.22 -0.07
C VAL A 212 -8.58 -23.35 0.48
N VAL A 213 -8.79 -22.88 1.70
CA VAL A 213 -10.13 -22.72 2.26
C VAL A 213 -10.47 -21.24 2.19
N ASN A 214 -11.26 -20.85 1.20
CA ASN A 214 -11.79 -19.51 1.11
C ASN A 214 -13.06 -19.42 1.94
N LYS A 215 -13.06 -18.65 3.03
CA LYS A 215 -14.26 -18.12 3.63
C LYS A 215 -14.40 -16.68 3.15
N PHE A 216 -15.34 -16.46 2.25
CA PHE A 216 -15.77 -15.12 1.88
C PHE A 216 -16.96 -14.75 2.76
N GLN A 217 -16.95 -13.55 3.29
CA GLN A 217 -18.17 -12.83 3.54
C GLN A 217 -18.51 -12.17 2.20
N GLU A 218 -19.62 -12.55 1.58
CA GLU A 218 -20.08 -11.95 0.34
C GLU A 218 -20.30 -10.45 0.56
N ASP A 219 -20.03 -9.66 -0.49
CA ASP A 219 -20.29 -8.23 -0.49
C ASP A 219 -21.80 -8.02 -0.28
N ASP A 220 -22.16 -7.54 0.88
CA ASP A 220 -23.50 -7.09 1.17
C ASP A 220 -23.62 -5.63 0.68
N PRO A 221 -24.42 -5.35 -0.37
CA PRO A 221 -24.58 -4.01 -0.90
C PRO A 221 -25.17 -3.02 0.11
N ASP A 222 -25.85 -3.53 1.14
CA ASP A 222 -26.44 -2.73 2.22
C ASP A 222 -25.54 -2.65 3.47
N ALA A 223 -24.34 -3.20 3.40
CA ALA A 223 -23.39 -3.16 4.52
C ALA A 223 -22.97 -1.73 4.86
N PRO A 224 -22.89 -1.39 6.16
CA PRO A 224 -22.41 -0.08 6.59
C PRO A 224 -21.02 0.25 6.03
N ASP A 225 -20.74 1.53 5.80
CA ASP A 225 -19.46 2.07 5.28
C ASP A 225 -18.21 1.61 6.04
N ASP A 226 -18.36 1.01 7.21
CA ASP A 226 -17.28 0.51 8.07
C ASP A 226 -16.99 -0.99 7.91
N THR A 227 -17.65 -1.66 6.98
CA THR A 227 -17.48 -3.09 6.78
C THR A 227 -16.11 -3.40 6.18
N ILE A 228 -15.40 -4.33 6.80
CA ILE A 228 -14.09 -4.81 6.35
C ILE A 228 -14.27 -6.21 5.78
N ASN A 229 -13.92 -6.38 4.51
CA ASN A 229 -13.81 -7.73 3.93
C ASN A 229 -12.56 -8.41 4.46
N VAL A 230 -12.75 -9.57 5.10
CA VAL A 230 -11.66 -10.39 5.60
C VAL A 230 -11.60 -11.68 4.81
N ARG A 231 -10.58 -11.85 4.00
CA ARG A 231 -10.27 -13.12 3.32
C ARG A 231 -9.25 -13.89 4.12
N ILE A 232 -9.61 -15.06 4.60
CA ILE A 232 -8.68 -15.97 5.30
C ILE A 232 -8.37 -17.13 4.38
N THR A 233 -7.10 -17.31 4.03
CA THR A 233 -6.62 -18.41 3.21
C THR A 233 -5.64 -19.24 4.01
N LYS A 234 -5.90 -20.53 4.18
CA LYS A 234 -4.94 -21.48 4.74
C LYS A 234 -4.15 -22.11 3.61
N TYR A 235 -2.84 -22.12 3.73
CA TYR A 235 -1.97 -22.74 2.75
C TYR A 235 -0.70 -23.28 3.45
N LYS A 236 0.02 -24.17 2.77
CA LYS A 236 1.26 -24.73 3.28
C LYS A 236 2.44 -24.11 2.55
N LYS A 237 3.31 -23.42 3.29
CA LYS A 237 4.56 -22.83 2.78
C LYS A 237 5.71 -23.34 3.63
N ASN A 238 6.76 -23.85 2.99
CA ASN A 238 7.94 -24.40 3.69
C ASN A 238 7.58 -25.43 4.77
N CYS A 239 6.73 -26.39 4.44
CA CYS A 239 6.25 -27.46 5.33
C CYS A 239 5.43 -27.01 6.56
N LYS A 240 5.15 -25.72 6.72
CA LYS A 240 4.31 -25.20 7.80
C LYS A 240 2.97 -24.72 7.27
N TRP A 241 1.91 -24.90 8.07
CA TRP A 241 0.63 -24.29 7.79
C TRP A 241 0.70 -22.81 8.10
N LYS A 242 0.24 -22.01 7.17
CA LYS A 242 0.12 -20.55 7.33
C LYS A 242 -1.31 -20.14 7.05
N ARG A 243 -1.76 -19.13 7.78
CA ARG A 243 -3.02 -18.45 7.54
C ARG A 243 -2.71 -17.07 6.99
N ARG A 244 -3.15 -16.81 5.77
CA ARG A 244 -3.10 -15.47 5.18
C ARG A 244 -4.42 -14.78 5.44
N ILE A 245 -4.39 -13.64 6.11
CA ILE A 245 -5.53 -12.79 6.38
C ILE A 245 -5.38 -11.55 5.54
N ILE A 246 -6.33 -11.34 4.64
CA ILE A 246 -6.38 -10.17 3.77
C ILE A 246 -7.57 -9.35 4.25
N THR A 247 -7.31 -8.11 4.64
CA THR A 247 -8.35 -7.16 5.00
C THR A 247 -8.46 -6.10 3.92
N LYS A 248 -9.66 -5.94 3.37
CA LYS A 248 -9.98 -4.90 2.40
C LYS A 248 -11.26 -4.23 2.89
N LYS A 249 -11.30 -2.90 2.93
CA LYS A 249 -12.54 -2.19 3.15
C LYS A 249 -13.46 -2.36 1.96
N ILE A 250 -14.73 -2.68 2.23
CA ILE A 250 -15.79 -2.68 1.24
C ILE A 250 -16.26 -1.24 1.01
N ASN A 251 -16.71 -0.95 -0.20
CA ASN A 251 -17.43 0.25 -0.59
C ASN A 251 -16.68 1.58 -0.59
N THR A 252 -15.37 1.55 -0.75
CA THR A 252 -14.74 2.81 -1.11
C THR A 252 -13.86 2.61 -2.34
N LEU A 253 -14.34 3.08 -3.46
CA LEU A 253 -13.48 3.41 -4.62
C LEU A 253 -12.24 4.24 -4.20
N LYS A 254 -12.14 4.58 -2.93
CA LYS A 254 -11.15 5.44 -2.31
C LYS A 254 -10.30 4.80 -1.22
N ASP A 255 -10.71 3.67 -0.61
CA ASP A 255 -9.80 2.96 0.28
C ASP A 255 -8.82 2.13 -0.56
N GLN A 256 -7.69 2.75 -0.86
CA GLN A 256 -6.62 2.18 -1.68
C GLN A 256 -5.50 1.62 -0.80
N SER A 257 -5.81 1.22 0.42
CA SER A 257 -4.88 0.51 1.29
C SER A 257 -5.30 -0.95 1.44
N LEU A 258 -4.31 -1.84 1.34
CA LEU A 258 -4.46 -3.27 1.50
C LEU A 258 -3.48 -3.75 2.57
N HIS A 259 -3.97 -4.51 3.53
CA HIS A 259 -3.16 -5.14 4.56
C HIS A 259 -3.23 -6.66 4.44
N ILE A 260 -2.08 -7.31 4.41
CA ILE A 260 -1.96 -8.76 4.36
C ILE A 260 -1.10 -9.22 5.52
N PHE A 261 -1.62 -10.16 6.30
CA PHE A 261 -0.92 -10.77 7.43
C PHE A 261 -0.78 -12.28 7.19
N GLU A 262 0.39 -12.81 7.46
CA GLU A 262 0.61 -14.25 7.52
C GLU A 262 0.89 -14.68 8.96
N ILE A 263 0.16 -15.68 9.41
CA ILE A 263 0.30 -16.25 10.76
C ILE A 263 0.63 -17.74 10.60
N GLU A 264 1.67 -18.20 11.27
CA GLU A 264 1.92 -19.63 11.38
C GLU A 264 0.87 -20.25 12.31
N GLU A 265 0.29 -21.37 11.89
CA GLU A 265 -0.55 -22.19 12.76
C GLU A 265 0.36 -23.22 13.46
N ASN A 266 0.30 -23.20 14.80
CA ASN A 266 0.97 -24.19 15.64
C ASN A 266 0.26 -25.54 15.56
#